data_ef8d851e1972d1aaf1dc441274d2c874
#
_entry.id   ef8d851e1972d1aaf1dc441274d2c874
#
_cell.length_a   1.000
_cell.length_b   1.000
_cell.length_c   1.000
_cell.angle_alpha   90.00
_cell.angle_beta   90.00
_cell.angle_gamma   90.00
#
_symmetry.space_group_name_H-M   'P 1'
#
loop_
_entity.id
_entity.type
_entity.pdbx_description
1 polymer ?
#
loop_
_entity_poly.entity_id
_entity_poly.type
_entity_poly.pdbx_seq_one_letter_code
_entity_poly.pdbx_strand_id
1 'polypeptide(L)'
;MGNSAFLRYLGDEVMNPVASAILGEIMAQSNVYVFSGVIRDYFLQRRQNLRDIDLVIENEVDWLAIYRKYRHDVKVKINSYGGLKVHIGDLCADVWTMQRTWGLVHKGVAATPQNLIRTAFFNFSAIAYSLNRRRFYIHKAFAQFIENREIGILYKENPNVPLCIVNSLYYYKELGMSLSLELCRWIVAHYSMFDDYATPQLAHWGSVRFSREEILLFVSQCRIRGWV
;
A
#
# COMPACT_ATOMS: atom_id res chain seq x y z
N MET A 1 3.81 -3.15 20.79
CA MET A 1 2.69 -2.20 20.57
C MET A 1 1.40 -3.00 20.43
N GLY A 2 0.35 -2.66 21.20
CA GLY A 2 -0.85 -3.49 21.29
C GLY A 2 -1.90 -3.15 20.23
N ASN A 3 -2.77 -4.12 19.93
CA ASN A 3 -3.90 -3.97 19.00
C ASN A 3 -4.79 -2.76 19.31
N SER A 4 -5.02 -2.46 20.59
CA SER A 4 -5.82 -1.30 21.06
C SER A 4 -5.17 0.05 20.75
N ALA A 5 -3.84 0.13 20.75
CA ALA A 5 -3.12 1.37 20.45
C ALA A 5 -3.20 1.72 18.96
N PHE A 6 -3.15 0.71 18.07
CA PHE A 6 -3.34 0.94 16.65
C PHE A 6 -4.77 1.37 16.30
N LEU A 7 -5.79 0.79 16.95
CA LEU A 7 -7.18 1.22 16.75
C LEU A 7 -7.42 2.67 17.20
N ARG A 8 -6.82 3.09 18.33
CA ARG A 8 -6.87 4.49 18.74
C ARG A 8 -6.21 5.40 17.73
N TYR A 9 -5.00 5.04 17.27
CA TYR A 9 -4.30 5.79 16.21
C TYR A 9 -5.17 5.95 14.96
N LEU A 10 -5.83 4.87 14.49
CA LEU A 10 -6.75 4.94 13.35
C LEU A 10 -7.92 5.91 13.61
N GLY A 11 -8.55 5.82 14.79
CA GLY A 11 -9.70 6.66 15.14
C GLY A 11 -9.34 8.12 15.36
N ASP A 12 -8.23 8.38 16.03
CA ASP A 12 -7.88 9.72 16.50
C ASP A 12 -7.05 10.53 15.47
N GLU A 13 -6.21 9.84 14.68
CA GLU A 13 -5.23 10.49 13.80
C GLU A 13 -5.48 10.27 12.30
N VAL A 14 -6.23 9.22 11.90
CA VAL A 14 -6.42 8.85 10.49
C VAL A 14 -7.85 9.13 10.01
N MET A 15 -8.85 8.71 10.80
CA MET A 15 -10.25 8.71 10.39
C MET A 15 -10.96 9.96 10.87
N ASN A 16 -11.71 10.63 9.99
CA ASN A 16 -12.69 11.62 10.41
C ASN A 16 -14.03 10.93 10.77
N PRO A 17 -14.99 11.65 11.40
CA PRO A 17 -16.27 11.06 11.82
C PRO A 17 -17.08 10.41 10.68
N VAL A 18 -17.08 11.02 9.49
CA VAL A 18 -17.81 10.48 8.33
C VAL A 18 -17.14 9.19 7.84
N ALA A 19 -15.81 9.19 7.73
CA ALA A 19 -15.05 7.99 7.36
C ALA A 19 -15.26 6.85 8.37
N SER A 20 -15.29 7.14 9.65
CA SER A 20 -15.58 6.17 10.72
C SER A 20 -17.00 5.60 10.61
N ALA A 21 -17.99 6.43 10.29
CA ALA A 21 -19.37 5.99 10.08
C ALA A 21 -19.48 5.07 8.85
N ILE A 22 -18.88 5.46 7.72
CA ILE A 22 -18.84 4.64 6.50
C ILE A 22 -18.14 3.31 6.76
N LEU A 23 -17.01 3.32 7.46
CA LEU A 23 -16.29 2.12 7.84
C LEU A 23 -17.15 1.19 8.70
N GLY A 24 -17.95 1.73 9.62
CA GLY A 24 -18.92 0.97 10.41
C GLY A 24 -19.96 0.25 9.55
N GLU A 25 -20.50 0.91 8.52
CA GLU A 25 -21.45 0.31 7.57
C GLU A 25 -20.79 -0.84 6.76
N ILE A 26 -19.55 -0.65 6.34
CA ILE A 26 -18.78 -1.69 5.62
C ILE A 26 -18.50 -2.88 6.55
N MET A 27 -18.08 -2.62 7.79
CA MET A 27 -17.77 -3.65 8.79
C MET A 27 -18.99 -4.45 9.24
N ALA A 28 -20.18 -3.87 9.14
CA ALA A 28 -21.43 -4.60 9.41
C ALA A 28 -21.77 -5.66 8.34
N GLN A 29 -21.22 -5.51 7.12
CA GLN A 29 -21.49 -6.38 5.97
C GLN A 29 -20.30 -7.28 5.61
N SER A 30 -19.08 -6.91 5.99
CA SER A 30 -17.86 -7.63 5.61
C SER A 30 -16.78 -7.55 6.67
N ASN A 31 -15.86 -8.51 6.68
CA ASN A 31 -14.59 -8.34 7.38
C ASN A 31 -13.72 -7.34 6.60
N VAL A 32 -13.16 -6.37 7.31
CA VAL A 32 -12.33 -5.30 6.75
C VAL A 32 -10.91 -5.39 7.28
N TYR A 33 -9.96 -5.21 6.37
CA TYR A 33 -8.53 -5.19 6.68
C TYR A 33 -7.95 -3.85 6.25
N VAL A 34 -7.27 -3.17 7.17
CA VAL A 34 -6.32 -2.10 6.80
C VAL A 34 -5.07 -2.79 6.26
N PHE A 35 -4.56 -2.35 5.11
CA PHE A 35 -3.42 -2.97 4.46
C PHE A 35 -2.24 -2.00 4.33
N SER A 36 -1.04 -2.50 4.57
CA SER A 36 0.26 -1.86 4.25
C SER A 36 0.48 -0.43 4.82
N GLY A 37 0.30 0.61 4.01
CA GLY A 37 0.85 1.96 4.18
C GLY A 37 0.65 2.58 5.56
N VAL A 38 -0.60 2.72 6.02
CA VAL A 38 -0.94 3.32 7.31
C VAL A 38 -0.35 2.53 8.48
N ILE A 39 -0.32 1.20 8.37
CA ILE A 39 0.27 0.35 9.42
C ILE A 39 1.78 0.53 9.46
N ARG A 40 2.45 0.53 8.30
CA ARG A 40 3.89 0.81 8.22
C ARG A 40 4.23 2.13 8.90
N ASP A 41 3.50 3.20 8.57
CA ASP A 41 3.76 4.54 9.09
C ASP A 41 3.52 4.61 10.60
N TYR A 42 2.52 3.88 11.12
CA TYR A 42 2.32 3.70 12.55
C TYR A 42 3.53 3.04 13.25
N PHE A 43 4.06 1.95 12.70
CA PHE A 43 5.23 1.27 13.26
C PHE A 43 6.52 2.09 13.14
N LEU A 44 6.62 2.93 12.11
CA LEU A 44 7.74 3.86 11.91
C LEU A 44 7.58 5.17 12.69
N GLN A 45 6.47 5.34 13.44
CA GLN A 45 6.11 6.57 14.17
C GLN A 45 6.06 7.81 13.26
N ARG A 46 5.69 7.63 12.00
CA ARG A 46 5.53 8.70 11.02
C ARG A 46 4.08 9.19 11.07
N ARG A 47 3.87 10.37 11.64
CA ARG A 47 2.54 10.98 11.79
C ARG A 47 2.22 12.04 10.74
N GLN A 48 3.17 12.34 9.86
CA GLN A 48 2.99 13.39 8.85
C GLN A 48 2.61 12.78 7.48
N ASN A 49 1.70 13.46 6.77
CA ASN A 49 1.28 13.13 5.40
C ASN A 49 0.67 11.72 5.26
N LEU A 50 -0.32 11.40 6.09
CA LEU A 50 -1.22 10.26 5.81
C LEU A 50 -1.84 10.48 4.44
N ARG A 51 -1.45 9.63 3.48
CA ARG A 51 -1.88 9.75 2.09
C ARG A 51 -3.24 9.05 1.92
N ASP A 52 -3.17 7.81 1.60
CA ASP A 52 -4.32 6.98 1.31
C ASP A 52 -4.38 5.85 2.32
N ILE A 53 -5.58 5.48 2.75
CA ILE A 53 -5.80 4.25 3.50
C ILE A 53 -6.24 3.15 2.56
N ASP A 54 -5.53 2.03 2.58
CA ASP A 54 -5.84 0.84 1.81
C ASP A 54 -6.75 -0.08 2.63
N LEU A 55 -7.98 -0.31 2.15
CA LEU A 55 -8.98 -1.15 2.80
C LEU A 55 -9.31 -2.36 1.91
N VAL A 56 -9.07 -3.56 2.43
CA VAL A 56 -9.42 -4.82 1.77
C VAL A 56 -10.61 -5.43 2.47
N ILE A 57 -11.67 -5.74 1.72
CA ILE A 57 -12.89 -6.37 2.26
C ILE A 57 -13.00 -7.83 1.81
N GLU A 58 -13.52 -8.71 2.65
CA GLU A 58 -13.68 -10.14 2.30
C GLU A 58 -14.86 -10.37 1.35
N ASN A 59 -15.98 -9.68 1.58
CA ASN A 59 -17.21 -9.86 0.80
C ASN A 59 -17.61 -8.53 0.16
N GLU A 60 -18.34 -8.60 -0.95
CA GLU A 60 -18.99 -7.42 -1.53
C GLU A 60 -19.99 -6.83 -0.52
N VAL A 61 -20.11 -5.51 -0.53
CA VAL A 61 -21.04 -4.76 0.31
C VAL A 61 -22.02 -3.96 -0.57
N ASP A 62 -23.13 -3.54 -0.02
CA ASP A 62 -24.09 -2.68 -0.73
C ASP A 62 -23.56 -1.25 -0.85
N TRP A 63 -22.64 -1.05 -1.83
CA TRP A 63 -22.07 0.25 -2.13
C TRP A 63 -23.11 1.30 -2.49
N LEU A 64 -24.24 0.87 -3.12
CA LEU A 64 -25.28 1.80 -3.53
C LEU A 64 -26.02 2.38 -2.31
N ALA A 65 -26.34 1.54 -1.32
CA ALA A 65 -26.94 1.99 -0.07
C ALA A 65 -26.03 2.93 0.69
N ILE A 66 -24.73 2.56 0.82
CA ILE A 66 -23.71 3.40 1.48
C ILE A 66 -23.59 4.73 0.75
N TYR A 67 -23.43 4.73 -0.59
CA TYR A 67 -23.32 5.94 -1.39
C TYR A 67 -24.54 6.85 -1.25
N ARG A 68 -25.76 6.31 -1.31
CA ARG A 68 -26.99 7.12 -1.15
C ARG A 68 -27.03 7.85 0.19
N LYS A 69 -26.53 7.21 1.24
CA LYS A 69 -26.50 7.78 2.60
C LYS A 69 -25.47 8.90 2.76
N TYR A 70 -24.29 8.77 2.14
CA TYR A 70 -23.15 9.66 2.32
C TYR A 70 -22.77 10.49 1.09
N ARG A 71 -23.60 10.53 0.04
CA ARG A 71 -23.28 11.13 -1.28
C ARG A 71 -22.86 12.61 -1.23
N HIS A 72 -23.24 13.33 -0.20
CA HIS A 72 -22.88 14.74 -0.02
C HIS A 72 -21.50 14.92 0.63
N ASP A 73 -20.98 13.88 1.26
CA ASP A 73 -19.75 13.90 2.04
C ASP A 73 -18.59 13.19 1.30
N VAL A 74 -18.90 12.44 0.22
CA VAL A 74 -17.91 11.61 -0.47
C VAL A 74 -17.84 11.87 -1.97
N LYS A 75 -16.62 11.72 -2.53
CA LYS A 75 -16.41 11.60 -3.97
C LYS A 75 -15.86 10.21 -4.26
N VAL A 76 -16.53 9.46 -5.14
CA VAL A 76 -16.16 8.08 -5.45
C VAL A 76 -15.69 7.98 -6.90
N LYS A 77 -14.59 7.26 -7.13
CA LYS A 77 -14.09 6.89 -8.45
C LYS A 77 -13.79 5.39 -8.46
N ILE A 78 -13.94 4.74 -9.60
CA ILE A 78 -13.46 3.38 -9.82
C ILE A 78 -11.99 3.49 -10.24
N ASN A 79 -11.11 2.74 -9.57
CA ASN A 79 -9.70 2.67 -9.93
C ASN A 79 -9.46 1.65 -11.07
N SER A 80 -8.25 1.65 -11.64
CA SER A 80 -7.87 0.79 -12.78
C SER A 80 -7.95 -0.72 -12.48
N TYR A 81 -8.04 -1.12 -11.22
CA TYR A 81 -8.15 -2.51 -10.79
C TYR A 81 -9.58 -2.90 -10.39
N GLY A 82 -10.57 -2.02 -10.63
CA GLY A 82 -11.98 -2.25 -10.30
C GLY A 82 -12.32 -2.07 -8.82
N GLY A 83 -11.40 -1.54 -8.01
CA GLY A 83 -11.67 -1.07 -6.66
C GLY A 83 -12.23 0.35 -6.65
N LEU A 84 -12.68 0.81 -5.49
CA LEU A 84 -13.19 2.16 -5.28
C LEU A 84 -12.11 3.04 -4.66
N LYS A 85 -11.92 4.23 -5.22
CA LYS A 85 -11.21 5.33 -4.57
C LYS A 85 -12.24 6.31 -4.01
N VAL A 86 -12.26 6.45 -2.69
CA VAL A 86 -13.25 7.25 -1.95
C VAL A 86 -12.55 8.40 -1.26
N HIS A 87 -12.93 9.63 -1.61
CA HIS A 87 -12.46 10.84 -0.95
C HIS A 87 -13.50 11.32 0.07
N ILE A 88 -13.09 11.54 1.31
CA ILE A 88 -13.92 11.91 2.47
C ILE A 88 -13.22 13.06 3.19
N GLY A 89 -13.53 14.31 2.82
CA GLY A 89 -12.71 15.47 3.22
C GLY A 89 -11.29 15.31 2.69
N ASP A 90 -10.30 15.41 3.58
CA ASP A 90 -8.89 15.26 3.25
C ASP A 90 -8.42 13.79 3.21
N LEU A 91 -9.24 12.85 3.70
CA LEU A 91 -8.93 11.43 3.66
C LEU A 91 -9.24 10.85 2.28
N CYS A 92 -8.31 10.05 1.76
CA CYS A 92 -8.52 9.21 0.61
C CYS A 92 -8.43 7.74 1.02
N ALA A 93 -9.41 6.93 0.61
CA ALA A 93 -9.42 5.49 0.85
C ALA A 93 -9.48 4.74 -0.49
N ASP A 94 -8.57 3.78 -0.69
CA ASP A 94 -8.70 2.77 -1.73
C ASP A 94 -9.35 1.53 -1.13
N VAL A 95 -10.49 1.10 -1.70
CA VAL A 95 -11.26 -0.04 -1.18
C VAL A 95 -11.48 -1.08 -2.26
N TRP A 96 -11.12 -2.34 -2.01
CA TRP A 96 -11.35 -3.44 -2.96
C TRP A 96 -11.64 -4.76 -2.23
N THR A 97 -12.28 -5.69 -2.95
CA THR A 97 -12.49 -7.05 -2.43
C THR A 97 -11.20 -7.86 -2.48
N MET A 98 -10.98 -8.68 -1.47
CA MET A 98 -9.77 -9.50 -1.35
C MET A 98 -9.56 -10.40 -2.58
N GLN A 99 -10.64 -10.94 -3.14
CA GLN A 99 -10.62 -11.78 -4.33
C GLN A 99 -10.10 -11.06 -5.58
N ARG A 100 -10.17 -9.71 -5.62
CA ARG A 100 -9.67 -8.89 -6.73
C ARG A 100 -8.24 -8.39 -6.51
N THR A 101 -7.59 -8.77 -5.41
CA THR A 101 -6.19 -8.42 -5.18
C THR A 101 -5.33 -9.05 -6.27
N TRP A 102 -4.68 -8.20 -7.09
CA TRP A 102 -3.91 -8.66 -8.25
C TRP A 102 -2.93 -9.78 -7.91
N GLY A 103 -2.15 -9.62 -6.84
CA GLY A 103 -1.14 -10.62 -6.44
C GLY A 103 -1.74 -11.97 -6.05
N LEU A 104 -2.96 -12.01 -5.47
CA LEU A 104 -3.66 -13.26 -5.14
C LEU A 104 -4.15 -13.94 -6.42
N VAL A 105 -4.75 -13.17 -7.33
CA VAL A 105 -5.24 -13.66 -8.63
C VAL A 105 -4.08 -14.18 -9.48
N HIS A 106 -3.02 -13.39 -9.62
CA HIS A 106 -1.84 -13.75 -10.42
C HIS A 106 -1.15 -15.02 -9.89
N LYS A 107 -1.04 -15.16 -8.57
CA LYS A 107 -0.43 -16.33 -7.94
C LYS A 107 -1.36 -17.55 -7.89
N GLY A 108 -2.65 -17.40 -8.15
CA GLY A 108 -3.63 -18.48 -8.10
C GLY A 108 -3.85 -19.05 -6.69
N VAL A 109 -3.78 -18.20 -5.64
CA VAL A 109 -3.92 -18.63 -4.25
C VAL A 109 -5.22 -18.13 -3.63
N ALA A 110 -5.70 -18.83 -2.61
CA ALA A 110 -6.92 -18.47 -1.90
C ALA A 110 -6.86 -17.04 -1.33
N ALA A 111 -7.98 -16.32 -1.43
CA ALA A 111 -8.15 -14.97 -0.90
C ALA A 111 -8.27 -15.02 0.63
N THR A 112 -7.14 -15.01 1.31
CA THR A 112 -7.02 -15.01 2.77
C THR A 112 -6.07 -13.90 3.21
N PRO A 113 -6.21 -13.36 4.44
CA PRO A 113 -5.32 -12.33 4.93
C PRO A 113 -3.86 -12.80 5.03
N GLN A 114 -3.62 -14.11 5.26
CA GLN A 114 -2.28 -14.69 5.25
C GLN A 114 -1.65 -14.66 3.84
N ASN A 115 -2.43 -14.92 2.80
CA ASN A 115 -1.94 -14.88 1.43
C ASN A 115 -1.85 -13.42 0.93
N LEU A 116 -2.76 -12.53 1.34
CA LEU A 116 -2.72 -11.10 1.02
C LEU A 116 -1.35 -10.50 1.35
N ILE A 117 -0.86 -10.69 2.58
CA ILE A 117 0.43 -10.14 3.02
C ILE A 117 1.65 -10.80 2.35
N ARG A 118 1.49 -11.95 1.68
CA ARG A 118 2.56 -12.66 0.97
C ARG A 118 2.66 -12.27 -0.50
N THR A 119 1.70 -11.52 -1.02
CA THR A 119 1.66 -11.07 -2.42
C THR A 119 1.96 -9.59 -2.58
N ALA A 120 2.36 -8.92 -1.51
CA ALA A 120 2.90 -7.56 -1.56
C ALA A 120 4.28 -7.55 -2.22
N PHE A 121 4.54 -6.57 -3.09
CA PHE A 121 5.86 -6.45 -3.75
C PHE A 121 6.95 -6.13 -2.73
N PHE A 122 6.77 -5.12 -1.89
CA PHE A 122 7.75 -4.73 -0.88
C PHE A 122 7.54 -5.47 0.44
N ASN A 123 8.65 -5.76 1.13
CA ASN A 123 8.65 -6.32 2.48
C ASN A 123 7.91 -5.42 3.49
N PHE A 124 8.00 -4.09 3.36
CA PHE A 124 7.31 -3.14 4.23
C PHE A 124 5.78 -3.09 4.04
N SER A 125 5.27 -3.68 2.96
CA SER A 125 3.84 -3.80 2.69
C SER A 125 3.25 -5.13 3.17
N ALA A 126 4.06 -6.02 3.73
CA ALA A 126 3.67 -7.37 4.11
C ALA A 126 2.99 -7.45 5.48
N ILE A 127 2.01 -6.59 5.69
CA ILE A 127 1.23 -6.48 6.94
C ILE A 127 -0.20 -6.07 6.65
N ALA A 128 -1.14 -6.63 7.42
CA ALA A 128 -2.54 -6.23 7.43
C ALA A 128 -3.09 -6.24 8.85
N TYR A 129 -4.12 -5.44 9.13
CA TYR A 129 -4.82 -5.42 10.39
C TYR A 129 -6.32 -5.67 10.18
N SER A 130 -6.87 -6.72 10.78
CA SER A 130 -8.31 -6.97 10.75
C SER A 130 -9.02 -6.08 11.77
N LEU A 131 -9.88 -5.20 11.29
CA LEU A 131 -10.69 -4.32 12.14
C LEU A 131 -11.72 -5.11 12.95
N ASN A 132 -12.41 -6.09 12.34
CA ASN A 132 -13.42 -6.91 13.00
C ASN A 132 -12.80 -7.83 14.07
N ARG A 133 -11.64 -8.45 13.76
CA ARG A 133 -10.96 -9.38 14.67
C ARG A 133 -9.94 -8.70 15.59
N ARG A 134 -9.69 -7.41 15.40
CA ARG A 134 -8.76 -6.57 16.16
C ARG A 134 -7.37 -7.19 16.30
N ARG A 135 -6.80 -7.71 15.19
CA ARG A 135 -5.49 -8.36 15.19
C ARG A 135 -4.68 -8.09 13.93
N PHE A 136 -3.37 -8.06 14.07
CA PHE A 136 -2.43 -8.00 12.97
C PHE A 136 -2.22 -9.37 12.32
N TYR A 137 -2.01 -9.32 11.01
CA TYR A 137 -1.41 -10.37 10.19
C TYR A 137 -0.06 -9.82 9.73
N ILE A 138 1.02 -10.44 10.18
CA ILE A 138 2.38 -9.92 9.97
C ILE A 138 3.20 -10.99 9.28
N HIS A 139 3.81 -10.66 8.14
CA HIS A 139 4.82 -11.50 7.51
C HIS A 139 6.17 -11.28 8.19
N LYS A 140 7.02 -12.31 8.28
CA LYS A 140 8.36 -12.19 8.87
C LYS A 140 9.22 -11.10 8.20
N ALA A 141 9.07 -10.91 6.89
CA ALA A 141 9.79 -9.87 6.15
C ALA A 141 9.42 -8.44 6.58
N PHE A 142 8.17 -8.18 7.04
CA PHE A 142 7.80 -6.90 7.62
C PHE A 142 8.47 -6.68 8.98
N ALA A 143 8.52 -7.71 9.84
CA ALA A 143 9.21 -7.61 11.11
C ALA A 143 10.70 -7.30 10.91
N GLN A 144 11.36 -8.02 10.00
CA GLN A 144 12.75 -7.78 9.61
C GLN A 144 12.96 -6.35 9.04
N PHE A 145 12.03 -5.85 8.22
CA PHE A 145 12.06 -4.47 7.72
C PHE A 145 12.05 -3.45 8.86
N ILE A 146 11.18 -3.63 9.86
CA ILE A 146 11.10 -2.71 11.02
C ILE A 146 12.41 -2.74 11.82
N GLU A 147 13.01 -3.92 11.99
CA GLU A 147 14.24 -4.12 12.74
C GLU A 147 15.47 -3.58 11.99
N ASN A 148 15.65 -4.00 10.74
CA ASN A 148 16.88 -3.75 9.97
C ASN A 148 16.84 -2.44 9.18
N ARG A 149 15.66 -1.81 9.02
CA ARG A 149 15.48 -0.61 8.21
C ARG A 149 15.94 -0.79 6.76
N GLU A 150 15.70 -1.99 6.21
CA GLU A 150 16.08 -2.36 4.85
C GLU A 150 14.84 -2.65 3.98
N ILE A 151 14.73 -1.95 2.86
CA ILE A 151 13.68 -2.14 1.86
C ILE A 151 14.08 -3.31 0.96
N GLY A 152 13.22 -4.31 0.87
CA GLY A 152 13.45 -5.51 0.05
C GLY A 152 12.21 -5.94 -0.72
N ILE A 153 12.40 -6.91 -1.62
CA ILE A 153 11.33 -7.55 -2.38
C ILE A 153 10.80 -8.74 -1.57
N LEU A 154 9.46 -8.87 -1.53
CA LEU A 154 8.82 -10.07 -1.02
C LEU A 154 8.19 -10.90 -2.14
N TYR A 155 7.46 -10.26 -3.05
CA TYR A 155 6.84 -10.92 -4.21
C TYR A 155 7.24 -10.17 -5.48
N LYS A 156 8.06 -10.78 -6.34
CA LYS A 156 8.74 -10.13 -7.47
C LYS A 156 7.79 -9.67 -8.57
N GLU A 157 6.67 -10.36 -8.70
CA GLU A 157 5.69 -10.06 -9.75
C GLU A 157 4.89 -8.80 -9.40
N ASN A 158 4.78 -7.90 -10.36
CA ASN A 158 3.98 -6.69 -10.21
C ASN A 158 3.57 -6.19 -11.61
N PRO A 159 2.31 -5.78 -11.81
CA PRO A 159 1.84 -5.28 -13.10
C PRO A 159 2.42 -3.91 -13.47
N ASN A 160 2.97 -3.19 -12.50
CA ASN A 160 3.50 -1.84 -12.71
C ASN A 160 4.97 -1.76 -12.25
N VAL A 161 5.85 -2.40 -13.02
CA VAL A 161 7.30 -2.41 -12.77
C VAL A 161 7.90 -1.01 -12.68
N PRO A 162 7.60 -0.06 -13.60
CA PRO A 162 8.12 1.31 -13.49
C PRO A 162 7.77 1.98 -12.17
N LEU A 163 6.52 1.82 -11.69
CA LEU A 163 6.11 2.36 -10.40
C LEU A 163 6.85 1.70 -9.22
N CYS A 164 7.15 0.41 -9.30
CA CYS A 164 7.95 -0.26 -8.27
C CYS A 164 9.36 0.33 -8.19
N ILE A 165 10.00 0.63 -9.32
CA ILE A 165 11.33 1.27 -9.38
C ILE A 165 11.26 2.67 -8.77
N VAL A 166 10.29 3.48 -9.18
CA VAL A 166 10.12 4.86 -8.68
C VAL A 166 9.75 4.87 -7.19
N ASN A 167 8.88 3.95 -6.74
CA ASN A 167 8.57 3.79 -5.32
C ASN A 167 9.80 3.37 -4.50
N SER A 168 10.69 2.54 -5.06
CA SER A 168 11.95 2.19 -4.39
C SER A 168 12.82 3.42 -4.15
N LEU A 169 12.96 4.30 -5.16
CA LEU A 169 13.65 5.58 -5.02
C LEU A 169 12.97 6.49 -4.01
N TYR A 170 11.64 6.61 -4.08
CA TYR A 170 10.86 7.41 -3.15
C TYR A 170 11.10 6.98 -1.69
N TYR A 171 10.91 5.71 -1.39
CA TYR A 171 11.08 5.20 -0.03
C TYR A 171 12.54 5.22 0.43
N TYR A 172 13.50 4.99 -0.46
CA TYR A 172 14.92 5.15 -0.16
C TYR A 172 15.24 6.57 0.30
N LYS A 173 14.78 7.60 -0.44
CA LYS A 173 14.98 9.01 -0.09
C LYS A 173 14.16 9.42 1.14
N GLU A 174 12.85 9.15 1.14
CA GLU A 174 11.92 9.65 2.15
C GLU A 174 12.05 8.93 3.50
N LEU A 175 12.36 7.64 3.50
CA LEU A 175 12.53 6.86 4.72
C LEU A 175 13.99 6.85 5.21
N GLY A 176 14.95 7.25 4.38
CA GLY A 176 16.36 7.17 4.69
C GLY A 176 16.83 5.73 4.98
N MET A 177 16.18 4.74 4.34
CA MET A 177 16.44 3.31 4.59
C MET A 177 17.38 2.74 3.55
N SER A 178 18.08 1.66 3.91
CA SER A 178 18.91 0.91 2.96
C SER A 178 18.02 0.11 1.99
N LEU A 179 18.61 -0.29 0.85
CA LEU A 179 17.99 -1.22 -0.09
C LEU A 179 18.69 -2.57 0.01
N SER A 180 17.92 -3.65 -0.06
CA SER A 180 18.51 -4.99 -0.16
C SER A 180 19.24 -5.18 -1.48
N LEU A 181 20.27 -6.03 -1.49
CA LEU A 181 20.99 -6.38 -2.73
C LEU A 181 20.06 -6.98 -3.78
N GLU A 182 19.09 -7.78 -3.36
CA GLU A 182 18.10 -8.37 -4.26
C GLU A 182 17.25 -7.29 -4.95
N LEU A 183 16.79 -6.27 -4.22
CA LEU A 183 16.04 -5.14 -4.79
C LEU A 183 16.91 -4.32 -5.75
N CYS A 184 18.16 -4.04 -5.39
CA CYS A 184 19.08 -3.32 -6.27
C CYS A 184 19.30 -4.09 -7.60
N ARG A 185 19.54 -5.39 -7.54
CA ARG A 185 19.70 -6.24 -8.75
C ARG A 185 18.44 -6.26 -9.59
N TRP A 186 17.28 -6.36 -8.96
CA TRP A 186 15.99 -6.34 -9.64
C TRP A 186 15.76 -5.00 -10.36
N ILE A 187 16.03 -3.86 -9.71
CA ILE A 187 15.93 -2.53 -10.32
C ILE A 187 16.83 -2.42 -11.55
N VAL A 188 18.10 -2.82 -11.44
CA VAL A 188 19.07 -2.76 -12.55
C VAL A 188 18.63 -3.64 -13.72
N ALA A 189 18.10 -4.83 -13.45
CA ALA A 189 17.65 -5.75 -14.49
C ALA A 189 16.39 -5.27 -15.24
N HIS A 190 15.51 -4.51 -14.58
CA HIS A 190 14.22 -4.14 -15.15
C HIS A 190 14.17 -2.70 -15.66
N TYR A 191 15.09 -1.82 -15.22
CA TYR A 191 15.04 -0.40 -15.58
C TYR A 191 15.02 -0.16 -17.09
N SER A 192 15.88 -0.82 -17.86
CA SER A 192 16.00 -0.62 -19.32
C SER A 192 14.85 -1.20 -20.14
N MET A 193 13.93 -1.91 -19.51
CA MET A 193 12.76 -2.50 -20.19
C MET A 193 11.64 -1.46 -20.41
N PHE A 194 11.76 -0.28 -19.83
CA PHE A 194 10.75 0.77 -19.90
C PHE A 194 11.37 2.14 -20.20
N ASP A 195 10.68 2.90 -21.03
CA ASP A 195 11.10 4.27 -21.41
C ASP A 195 10.31 5.34 -20.66
N ASP A 196 9.08 5.01 -20.22
CA ASP A 196 8.17 5.95 -19.55
C ASP A 196 8.11 5.68 -18.05
N TYR A 197 8.67 6.61 -17.29
CA TYR A 197 8.59 6.66 -15.83
C TYR A 197 7.72 7.84 -15.33
N ALA A 198 7.27 8.73 -16.23
CA ALA A 198 6.46 9.89 -15.88
C ALA A 198 4.98 9.50 -15.68
N THR A 199 4.39 8.77 -16.62
CA THR A 199 2.99 8.34 -16.57
C THR A 199 2.64 7.57 -15.30
N PRO A 200 3.43 6.57 -14.83
CA PRO A 200 3.17 5.90 -13.55
C PRO A 200 3.19 6.84 -12.35
N GLN A 201 4.08 7.84 -12.34
CA GLN A 201 4.15 8.84 -11.27
C GLN A 201 2.92 9.74 -11.26
N LEU A 202 2.51 10.24 -12.43
CA LEU A 202 1.30 11.06 -12.60
C LEU A 202 0.05 10.30 -12.14
N ALA A 203 -0.09 9.04 -12.52
CA ALA A 203 -1.22 8.21 -12.13
C ALA A 203 -1.26 7.96 -10.61
N HIS A 204 -0.09 7.80 -9.98
CA HIS A 204 0.01 7.44 -8.56
C HIS A 204 0.04 8.67 -7.63
N TRP A 205 0.76 9.74 -7.99
CA TRP A 205 0.93 10.92 -7.14
C TRP A 205 0.27 12.19 -7.66
N GLY A 206 -0.29 12.16 -8.87
CA GLY A 206 -0.79 13.37 -9.54
C GLY A 206 0.31 14.32 -10.05
N SER A 207 1.58 13.96 -9.87
CA SER A 207 2.74 14.76 -10.30
C SER A 207 3.96 13.88 -10.55
N VAL A 208 4.87 14.33 -11.40
CA VAL A 208 6.19 13.72 -11.59
C VAL A 208 7.11 14.23 -10.49
N ARG A 209 7.53 13.35 -9.59
CA ARG A 209 8.40 13.66 -8.44
C ARG A 209 9.87 13.48 -8.73
N PHE A 210 10.21 12.57 -9.63
CA PHE A 210 11.58 12.23 -9.99
C PHE A 210 11.75 12.33 -11.50
N SER A 211 12.75 13.10 -11.93
CA SER A 211 13.15 13.19 -13.33
C SER A 211 13.79 11.88 -13.81
N ARG A 212 13.95 11.75 -15.13
CA ARG A 212 14.63 10.60 -15.73
C ARG A 212 16.09 10.51 -15.25
N GLU A 213 16.76 11.64 -15.11
CA GLU A 213 18.14 11.76 -14.65
C GLU A 213 18.28 11.27 -13.20
N GLU A 214 17.36 11.65 -12.31
CA GLU A 214 17.36 11.18 -10.92
C GLU A 214 17.15 9.68 -10.83
N ILE A 215 16.27 9.11 -11.65
CA ILE A 215 16.04 7.67 -11.72
C ILE A 215 17.28 6.96 -12.25
N LEU A 216 17.93 7.49 -13.30
CA LEU A 216 19.19 6.94 -13.84
C LEU A 216 20.31 6.95 -12.81
N LEU A 217 20.46 8.05 -12.07
CA LEU A 217 21.44 8.14 -10.99
C LEU A 217 21.18 7.09 -9.91
N PHE A 218 19.91 6.92 -9.52
CA PHE A 218 19.52 5.90 -8.56
C PHE A 218 19.82 4.47 -9.05
N VAL A 219 19.52 4.16 -10.31
CA VAL A 219 19.84 2.86 -10.91
C VAL A 219 21.37 2.62 -10.92
N SER A 220 22.17 3.67 -11.19
CA SER A 220 23.63 3.60 -11.13
C SER A 220 24.12 3.30 -9.71
N GLN A 221 23.53 3.90 -8.68
CA GLN A 221 23.80 3.59 -7.28
C GLN A 221 23.44 2.15 -6.92
N CYS A 222 22.28 1.66 -7.41
CA CYS A 222 21.87 0.26 -7.23
C CYS A 222 22.86 -0.70 -7.92
N ARG A 223 23.39 -0.33 -9.09
CA ARG A 223 24.39 -1.14 -9.81
C ARG A 223 25.66 -1.29 -9.00
N ILE A 224 26.21 -0.20 -8.47
CA ILE A 224 27.39 -0.23 -7.63
C ILE A 224 27.17 -1.12 -6.41
N ARG A 225 26.03 -0.98 -5.72
CA ARG A 225 25.68 -1.80 -4.55
C ARG A 225 25.45 -3.28 -4.90
N GLY A 226 24.88 -3.57 -6.05
CA GLY A 226 24.54 -4.94 -6.47
C GLY A 226 25.73 -5.79 -6.92
N TRP A 227 26.92 -5.20 -7.12
CA TRP A 227 28.13 -5.86 -7.58
C TRP A 227 29.25 -5.98 -6.52
N VAL A 228 29.02 -5.48 -5.30
CA VAL A 228 29.96 -5.57 -4.16
C VAL A 228 29.67 -6.79 -3.31
#